data_148d23902b08dab3497c4f9edf3b7945
#
_entry.id   148d23902b08dab3497c4f9edf3b7945
#
_cell.length_a   1.000
_cell.length_b   1.000
_cell.length_c   1.000
_cell.angle_alpha   90.00
_cell.angle_beta   90.00
_cell.angle_gamma   90.00
#
_symmetry.space_group_name_H-M   'P 1'
#
loop_
_entity.id
_entity.type
_entity.pdbx_description
1 polymer ?
#
loop_
_entity_poly.entity_id
_entity_poly.type
_entity_poly.pdbx_seq_one_letter_code
_entity_poly.pdbx_strand_id
1 'polypeptide(L)'
;YAMSNLERQMLVVKQFEDVSGRRRRLSLFHRVHGVYEALDFESSLADLIRRMGPVKGSTLRFYVTRSFEDLTIALMNLEKEGRIAKVMALVPDPEAFYCMPEEVDFLQRPRREDRQIRILTQSDPYVSRFIWEVRSVLDRGWYLPVFKGIDPIGKVLMFKVNDYLVIKDLHIPTAYLEEFCTAFEVLLENHADQLVDVAVMSNFNSEPVANLDEKTRSALEAIGFKMAGERMIRGGVVDPQPREIAERALFYRHHLHQKTRLEHESAAVKHVDEIRDDFALRGRCELYRVDLKSMASANRLHQGVNLRGHQVWSTYEHFQNLLAIRGEPPEDELWDIIDFFSSNSDPNLFKERHALTQSEFRKLIQPLIRTGHIVQDFRGGFRTVKLVKNIDHVELRREYLRNLVKEYPVITLKQILRLAGTPFKPEEIKSVLTSFEEDGTLVKGFLIEDLDQVCWGRKNLLEEAQDIPPIRDFVLPPSDPIAPYFSDILKEKFGFGSAYLVFKNAEPIAAFKANTRNNIIDIKDYEGSEKAWRIVKEFAWEHQMPLHTDLRIGGKRLK
;
A
#
# COMPACT_ATOMS: atom_id res chain seq x y z
N TYR A 1 -9.09 -17.62 20.11
CA TYR A 1 -8.58 -18.19 21.38
C TYR A 1 -8.20 -19.68 21.23
N ALA A 2 -9.09 -20.53 20.70
CA ALA A 2 -8.81 -21.96 20.50
C ALA A 2 -7.62 -22.23 19.55
N MET A 3 -7.54 -21.52 18.42
CA MET A 3 -6.45 -21.67 17.45
C MET A 3 -5.10 -21.25 18.04
N SER A 4 -5.07 -20.15 18.80
CA SER A 4 -3.85 -19.72 19.52
C SER A 4 -3.36 -20.76 20.52
N ASN A 5 -4.27 -21.48 21.16
CA ASN A 5 -3.89 -22.57 22.07
C ASN A 5 -3.32 -23.77 21.32
N LEU A 6 -3.92 -24.16 20.18
CA LEU A 6 -3.39 -25.25 19.34
C LEU A 6 -2.01 -24.92 18.78
N GLU A 7 -1.77 -23.67 18.38
CA GLU A 7 -0.44 -23.19 17.95
C GLU A 7 0.58 -23.23 19.09
N ARG A 8 0.19 -22.78 20.30
CA ARG A 8 1.05 -22.83 21.49
C ARG A 8 1.39 -24.27 21.90
N GLN A 9 0.47 -25.21 21.69
CA GLN A 9 0.71 -26.63 21.94
C GLN A 9 1.42 -27.33 20.77
N MET A 10 1.86 -26.59 19.76
CA MET A 10 2.48 -27.14 18.52
C MET A 10 1.65 -28.21 17.82
N LEU A 11 0.32 -28.18 17.98
CA LEU A 11 -0.57 -29.11 17.30
C LEU A 11 -0.88 -28.63 15.87
N VAL A 12 -0.81 -27.33 15.65
CA VAL A 12 -1.06 -26.69 14.38
C VAL A 12 0.05 -25.68 14.08
N VAL A 13 0.48 -25.61 12.85
CA VAL A 13 1.45 -24.63 12.34
C VAL A 13 0.84 -23.81 11.22
N LYS A 14 1.26 -22.56 11.14
CA LYS A 14 0.96 -21.68 10.01
C LYS A 14 2.02 -21.88 8.93
N GLN A 15 1.60 -22.33 7.78
CA GLN A 15 2.42 -22.31 6.57
C GLN A 15 2.08 -21.08 5.74
N PHE A 16 3.10 -20.41 5.24
CA PHE A 16 2.93 -19.31 4.30
C PHE A 16 2.86 -19.89 2.89
N GLU A 17 1.79 -19.57 2.16
CA GLU A 17 1.63 -20.01 0.76
C GLU A 17 2.27 -19.05 -0.24
N ASP A 18 2.62 -17.84 0.23
CA ASP A 18 3.30 -16.83 -0.59
C ASP A 18 4.41 -16.12 0.19
N VAL A 19 5.34 -15.52 -0.54
CA VAL A 19 6.48 -14.76 0.02
C VAL A 19 6.00 -13.51 0.79
N SER A 20 4.80 -13.00 0.49
CA SER A 20 4.21 -11.83 1.18
C SER A 20 3.68 -12.18 2.57
N GLY A 21 3.56 -13.46 2.91
CA GLY A 21 3.00 -13.94 4.17
C GLY A 21 1.51 -13.62 4.39
N ARG A 22 0.81 -13.18 3.34
CA ARG A 22 -0.62 -12.81 3.43
C ARG A 22 -1.54 -14.01 3.38
N ARG A 23 -1.16 -15.03 2.60
CA ARG A 23 -1.90 -16.28 2.55
C ARG A 23 -1.27 -17.27 3.52
N ARG A 24 -2.06 -17.70 4.49
CA ARG A 24 -1.63 -18.65 5.54
C ARG A 24 -2.52 -19.87 5.51
N ARG A 25 -1.91 -21.03 5.41
CA ARG A 25 -2.57 -22.31 5.56
C ARG A 25 -2.28 -22.85 6.96
N LEU A 26 -3.31 -23.34 7.62
CA LEU A 26 -3.16 -24.06 8.88
C LEU A 26 -2.99 -25.55 8.58
N SER A 27 -1.91 -26.13 9.07
CA SER A 27 -1.62 -27.55 8.89
C SER A 27 -1.32 -28.20 10.25
N LEU A 28 -1.64 -29.47 10.37
CA LEU A 28 -1.26 -30.20 11.58
C LEU A 28 0.27 -30.33 11.63
N PHE A 29 0.85 -30.06 12.80
CA PHE A 29 2.31 -30.04 13.00
C PHE A 29 2.96 -31.34 12.50
N HIS A 30 2.41 -32.50 12.84
CA HIS A 30 2.95 -33.79 12.46
C HIS A 30 2.91 -34.04 10.93
N ARG A 31 2.02 -33.41 10.18
CA ARG A 31 2.00 -33.50 8.70
C ARG A 31 3.10 -32.71 8.03
N VAL A 32 3.54 -31.64 8.69
CA VAL A 32 4.58 -30.74 8.14
C VAL A 32 5.96 -31.17 8.56
N HIS A 33 6.10 -31.57 9.84
CA HIS A 33 7.39 -31.83 10.47
C HIS A 33 7.65 -33.30 10.82
N GLY A 34 6.70 -34.19 10.51
CA GLY A 34 6.76 -35.61 10.89
C GLY A 34 6.31 -35.87 12.32
N VAL A 35 6.36 -37.12 12.72
CA VAL A 35 6.07 -37.54 14.09
C VAL A 35 7.36 -37.44 14.89
N TYR A 36 7.39 -36.54 15.86
CA TYR A 36 8.48 -36.45 16.83
C TYR A 36 8.10 -37.23 18.07
N GLU A 37 9.03 -38.02 18.59
CA GLU A 37 8.89 -38.54 19.95
C GLU A 37 8.88 -37.33 20.90
N ALA A 38 7.87 -37.29 21.77
CA ALA A 38 7.80 -36.26 22.80
C ALA A 38 8.97 -36.49 23.77
N LEU A 39 9.91 -35.57 23.77
CA LEU A 39 10.93 -35.54 24.82
C LEU A 39 10.25 -35.30 26.17
N ASP A 40 10.70 -36.00 27.20
CA ASP A 40 10.29 -35.67 28.55
C ASP A 40 10.75 -34.24 28.90
N PHE A 41 10.19 -33.70 29.99
CA PHE A 41 10.44 -32.32 30.36
C PHE A 41 11.92 -32.04 30.64
N GLU A 42 12.62 -32.95 31.33
CA GLU A 42 14.03 -32.80 31.65
C GLU A 42 14.92 -32.83 30.41
N SER A 43 14.67 -33.75 29.48
CA SER A 43 15.38 -33.81 28.22
C SER A 43 15.14 -32.57 27.34
N SER A 44 13.91 -32.07 27.34
CA SER A 44 13.56 -30.82 26.64
C SER A 44 14.25 -29.62 27.24
N LEU A 45 14.36 -29.59 28.61
CA LEU A 45 15.03 -28.52 29.33
C LEU A 45 16.55 -28.55 29.12
N ALA A 46 17.16 -29.75 29.11
CA ALA A 46 18.59 -29.91 28.80
C ALA A 46 18.92 -29.46 27.38
N ASP A 47 18.06 -29.80 26.39
CA ASP A 47 18.22 -29.35 25.00
C ASP A 47 18.06 -27.83 24.87
N LEU A 48 17.12 -27.22 25.60
CA LEU A 48 16.97 -25.78 25.68
C LEU A 48 18.23 -25.09 26.21
N ILE A 49 18.80 -25.61 27.34
CA ILE A 49 20.04 -25.10 27.94
C ILE A 49 21.21 -25.24 26.95
N ARG A 50 21.32 -26.37 26.26
CA ARG A 50 22.35 -26.59 25.23
C ARG A 50 22.28 -25.54 24.11
N ARG A 51 21.08 -25.23 23.63
CA ARG A 51 20.87 -24.23 22.55
C ARG A 51 21.11 -22.79 23.00
N MET A 52 20.76 -22.50 24.23
CA MET A 52 20.93 -21.15 24.78
C MET A 52 22.35 -20.88 25.28
N GLY A 53 23.13 -21.94 25.59
CA GLY A 53 24.38 -21.84 26.32
C GLY A 53 24.15 -21.43 27.77
N PRO A 54 25.14 -20.88 28.48
CA PRO A 54 24.98 -20.48 29.87
C PRO A 54 23.79 -19.54 30.07
N VAL A 55 22.78 -19.96 30.85
CA VAL A 55 21.50 -19.28 31.01
C VAL A 55 21.05 -19.27 32.47
N LYS A 56 20.46 -18.15 32.91
CA LYS A 56 19.91 -18.00 34.26
C LYS A 56 18.62 -18.80 34.44
N GLY A 57 18.36 -19.28 35.66
CA GLY A 57 17.09 -19.92 35.98
C GLY A 57 15.89 -19.01 35.77
N SER A 58 16.02 -17.74 36.10
CA SER A 58 15.02 -16.70 35.83
C SER A 58 14.70 -16.55 34.33
N THR A 59 15.72 -16.66 33.48
CA THR A 59 15.53 -16.62 32.02
C THR A 59 14.84 -17.89 31.52
N LEU A 60 15.21 -19.09 32.00
CA LEU A 60 14.56 -20.34 31.64
C LEU A 60 13.06 -20.33 31.92
N ARG A 61 12.63 -19.64 32.95
CA ARG A 61 11.22 -19.49 33.32
C ARG A 61 10.36 -18.87 32.22
N PHE A 62 10.93 -18.06 31.35
CA PHE A 62 10.21 -17.48 30.21
C PHE A 62 9.87 -18.48 29.09
N TYR A 63 10.71 -19.51 28.97
CA TYR A 63 10.57 -20.51 27.93
C TYR A 63 9.80 -21.74 28.37
N VAL A 64 9.62 -21.90 29.69
CA VAL A 64 8.99 -23.07 30.25
C VAL A 64 7.58 -22.74 30.75
N THR A 65 6.60 -23.55 30.33
CA THR A 65 5.19 -23.40 30.74
C THR A 65 4.86 -24.08 32.07
N ARG A 66 5.83 -24.75 32.68
CA ARG A 66 5.71 -25.44 33.97
C ARG A 66 5.83 -24.47 35.15
N SER A 67 5.43 -24.92 36.33
CA SER A 67 5.61 -24.15 37.56
C SER A 67 7.09 -23.88 37.85
N PHE A 68 7.37 -22.86 38.67
CA PHE A 68 8.76 -22.59 39.10
C PHE A 68 9.33 -23.75 39.92
N GLU A 69 8.49 -24.42 40.68
CA GLU A 69 8.85 -25.59 41.47
C GLU A 69 9.27 -26.77 40.60
N ASP A 70 8.47 -27.10 39.57
CA ASP A 70 8.79 -28.14 38.60
C ASP A 70 10.10 -27.84 37.85
N LEU A 71 10.32 -26.58 37.46
CA LEU A 71 11.56 -26.15 36.81
C LEU A 71 12.77 -26.35 37.76
N THR A 72 12.62 -25.96 39.02
CA THR A 72 13.69 -26.10 40.01
C THR A 72 14.05 -27.57 40.26
N ILE A 73 13.04 -28.44 40.39
CA ILE A 73 13.24 -29.88 40.58
C ILE A 73 13.96 -30.47 39.34
N ALA A 74 13.51 -30.15 38.13
CA ALA A 74 14.14 -30.65 36.92
C ALA A 74 15.60 -30.19 36.77
N LEU A 75 15.90 -28.93 37.10
CA LEU A 75 17.29 -28.44 37.11
C LEU A 75 18.17 -29.16 38.10
N MET A 76 17.66 -29.44 39.32
CA MET A 76 18.38 -30.20 40.33
C MET A 76 18.63 -31.64 39.91
N ASN A 77 17.66 -32.30 39.27
CA ASN A 77 17.80 -33.66 38.76
C ASN A 77 18.85 -33.71 37.65
N LEU A 78 18.77 -32.82 36.66
CA LEU A 78 19.72 -32.73 35.54
C LEU A 78 21.15 -32.43 36.00
N GLU A 79 21.31 -31.58 37.03
CA GLU A 79 22.60 -31.29 37.65
C GLU A 79 23.16 -32.55 38.37
N LYS A 80 22.31 -33.23 39.14
CA LYS A 80 22.68 -34.47 39.83
C LYS A 80 23.08 -35.59 38.88
N GLU A 81 22.43 -35.68 37.74
CA GLU A 81 22.75 -36.62 36.66
C GLU A 81 23.99 -36.23 35.87
N GLY A 82 24.56 -35.05 36.08
CA GLY A 82 25.69 -34.54 35.35
C GLY A 82 25.36 -34.13 33.90
N ARG A 83 24.08 -33.97 33.56
CA ARG A 83 23.61 -33.55 32.24
C ARG A 83 23.71 -32.05 32.02
N ILE A 84 23.69 -31.27 33.09
CA ILE A 84 23.95 -29.83 33.11
C ILE A 84 24.90 -29.50 34.25
N ALA A 85 25.54 -28.36 34.17
CA ALA A 85 26.38 -27.81 35.24
C ALA A 85 25.78 -26.48 35.72
N LYS A 86 25.87 -26.27 37.05
CA LYS A 86 25.50 -25.02 37.70
C LYS A 86 26.76 -24.20 37.96
N VAL A 87 26.81 -22.97 37.46
CA VAL A 87 27.95 -22.09 37.58
C VAL A 87 27.52 -20.79 38.26
N MET A 88 28.26 -20.33 39.23
CA MET A 88 28.05 -19.03 39.87
C MET A 88 28.95 -17.98 39.22
N ALA A 89 28.39 -16.90 38.74
CA ALA A 89 29.16 -15.74 38.29
C ALA A 89 29.73 -15.00 39.50
N LEU A 90 31.00 -14.60 39.43
CA LEU A 90 31.67 -14.01 40.57
C LEU A 90 31.20 -12.59 40.93
N VAL A 91 30.74 -11.79 39.94
CA VAL A 91 30.26 -10.40 40.15
C VAL A 91 29.56 -9.93 38.87
N PRO A 92 28.54 -9.08 38.90
CA PRO A 92 27.77 -8.56 40.06
C PRO A 92 26.47 -9.32 40.30
N ASP A 93 26.25 -10.43 39.61
CA ASP A 93 24.97 -11.12 39.59
C ASP A 93 25.00 -12.34 40.51
N PRO A 94 24.22 -12.37 41.62
CA PRO A 94 24.19 -13.47 42.55
C PRO A 94 23.44 -14.71 42.03
N GLU A 95 22.85 -14.66 40.84
CA GLU A 95 22.08 -15.76 40.25
C GLU A 95 22.99 -16.81 39.61
N ALA A 96 22.64 -18.08 39.79
CA ALA A 96 23.33 -19.19 39.15
C ALA A 96 22.97 -19.27 37.65
N PHE A 97 23.97 -19.58 36.83
CA PHE A 97 23.82 -19.96 35.44
C PHE A 97 23.83 -21.49 35.30
N TYR A 98 23.04 -21.99 34.41
CA TYR A 98 23.01 -23.38 33.99
C TYR A 98 23.58 -23.49 32.57
N CYS A 99 24.49 -24.42 32.36
CA CYS A 99 25.17 -24.67 31.09
C CYS A 99 25.42 -26.16 30.88
N MET A 100 25.90 -26.53 29.70
CA MET A 100 26.36 -27.89 29.47
C MET A 100 27.70 -28.12 30.22
N PRO A 101 27.99 -29.34 30.72
CA PRO A 101 29.24 -29.62 31.44
C PRO A 101 30.50 -29.28 30.65
N GLU A 102 30.50 -29.53 29.33
CA GLU A 102 31.59 -29.20 28.44
C GLU A 102 31.84 -27.69 28.26
N GLU A 103 30.88 -26.86 28.62
CA GLU A 103 31.03 -25.41 28.54
C GLU A 103 31.74 -24.80 29.74
N VAL A 104 31.84 -25.52 30.85
CA VAL A 104 32.41 -25.01 32.11
C VAL A 104 33.87 -24.59 31.92
N ASP A 105 34.69 -25.45 31.31
CA ASP A 105 36.11 -25.16 31.05
C ASP A 105 36.29 -23.97 30.11
N PHE A 106 35.31 -23.84 29.23
CA PHE A 106 35.29 -22.77 28.25
C PHE A 106 34.96 -21.42 28.90
N LEU A 107 34.06 -21.37 29.88
CA LEU A 107 33.72 -20.16 30.64
C LEU A 107 34.85 -19.68 31.56
N GLN A 108 35.73 -20.57 31.98
CA GLN A 108 36.89 -20.25 32.83
C GLN A 108 38.05 -19.61 32.06
N ARG A 109 38.04 -19.65 30.71
CA ARG A 109 39.11 -19.08 29.90
C ARG A 109 38.89 -17.60 29.60
N PRO A 110 39.86 -16.70 29.86
CA PRO A 110 39.75 -15.30 29.51
C PRO A 110 39.57 -15.16 27.98
N ARG A 111 38.60 -14.42 27.57
CA ARG A 111 38.29 -14.18 26.14
C ARG A 111 38.36 -12.70 25.81
N ARG A 112 38.58 -12.43 24.52
CA ARG A 112 38.33 -11.08 24.01
C ARG A 112 36.85 -10.75 24.18
N GLU A 113 36.56 -9.60 24.77
CA GLU A 113 35.22 -9.03 24.79
C GLU A 113 34.72 -8.89 23.36
N ASP A 114 33.52 -9.39 23.11
CA ASP A 114 32.80 -9.05 21.90
C ASP A 114 32.31 -7.61 22.04
N ARG A 115 32.91 -6.69 21.30
CA ARG A 115 32.56 -5.27 21.32
C ARG A 115 31.66 -4.86 20.16
N GLN A 116 31.23 -5.81 19.34
CA GLN A 116 30.41 -5.54 18.18
C GLN A 116 29.03 -5.03 18.57
N ILE A 117 28.60 -3.93 17.94
CA ILE A 117 27.21 -3.47 18.06
C ILE A 117 26.28 -4.34 17.21
N ARG A 118 25.18 -4.78 17.82
CA ARG A 118 24.12 -5.57 17.17
C ARG A 118 22.77 -4.91 17.43
N ILE A 119 21.98 -4.79 16.39
CA ILE A 119 20.59 -4.34 16.46
C ILE A 119 19.73 -5.57 16.16
N LEU A 120 18.95 -6.03 17.13
CA LEU A 120 18.26 -7.31 17.07
C LEU A 120 16.74 -7.13 17.15
N THR A 121 15.97 -8.11 16.67
CA THR A 121 14.52 -8.13 16.87
C THR A 121 14.18 -8.61 18.29
N GLN A 122 13.03 -8.21 18.83
CA GLN A 122 12.59 -8.70 20.14
C GLN A 122 12.36 -10.22 20.19
N SER A 123 12.13 -10.84 19.03
CA SER A 123 11.96 -12.28 18.90
C SER A 123 13.27 -13.04 18.74
N ASP A 124 14.40 -12.35 18.67
CA ASP A 124 15.71 -12.97 18.57
C ASP A 124 16.01 -13.78 19.85
N PRO A 125 16.47 -15.04 19.74
CA PRO A 125 16.82 -15.84 20.90
C PRO A 125 17.86 -15.19 21.82
N TYR A 126 18.78 -14.41 21.25
CA TYR A 126 19.76 -13.65 22.01
C TYR A 126 19.10 -12.58 22.90
N VAL A 127 18.12 -11.84 22.38
CA VAL A 127 17.34 -10.84 23.15
C VAL A 127 16.57 -11.53 24.28
N SER A 128 15.97 -12.67 24.00
CA SER A 128 15.25 -13.43 25.02
C SER A 128 16.14 -13.91 26.15
N ARG A 129 17.40 -14.23 25.84
CA ARG A 129 18.41 -14.64 26.86
C ARG A 129 18.71 -13.53 27.85
N PHE A 130 18.77 -12.28 27.37
CA PHE A 130 19.07 -11.09 28.18
C PHE A 130 17.80 -10.25 28.46
N ILE A 131 16.65 -10.90 28.53
CA ILE A 131 15.35 -10.21 28.62
C ILE A 131 15.23 -9.32 29.88
N TRP A 132 15.86 -9.68 30.98
CA TRP A 132 15.82 -8.90 32.21
C TRP A 132 16.69 -7.65 32.10
N GLU A 133 17.89 -7.78 31.60
CA GLU A 133 18.81 -6.69 31.32
C GLU A 133 18.22 -5.71 30.32
N VAL A 134 17.64 -6.23 29.25
CA VAL A 134 16.92 -5.43 28.27
C VAL A 134 15.76 -4.67 28.88
N ARG A 135 14.94 -5.32 29.74
CA ARG A 135 13.81 -4.68 30.41
C ARG A 135 14.20 -3.64 31.45
N SER A 136 15.37 -3.77 32.05
CA SER A 136 15.86 -2.79 33.03
C SER A 136 16.31 -1.48 32.37
N VAL A 137 16.75 -1.54 31.11
CA VAL A 137 17.26 -0.40 30.33
C VAL A 137 16.20 0.20 29.41
N LEU A 138 15.22 -0.61 28.99
CA LEU A 138 14.28 -0.26 27.94
C LEU A 138 12.82 -0.32 28.44
N ASP A 139 12.04 0.72 28.12
CA ASP A 139 10.62 0.80 28.41
C ASP A 139 9.81 -0.29 27.68
N ARG A 140 8.57 -0.52 28.14
CA ARG A 140 7.65 -1.43 27.45
C ARG A 140 7.25 -0.86 26.10
N GLY A 141 7.36 -1.66 25.02
CA GLY A 141 6.94 -1.28 23.67
C GLY A 141 7.59 -2.13 22.59
N TRP A 142 7.21 -1.85 21.33
CA TRP A 142 7.86 -2.44 20.16
C TRP A 142 9.11 -1.64 19.80
N TYR A 143 10.28 -2.25 20.00
CA TYR A 143 11.57 -1.67 19.65
C TYR A 143 12.57 -2.76 19.26
N LEU A 144 13.63 -2.36 18.59
CA LEU A 144 14.80 -3.20 18.32
C LEU A 144 15.86 -2.85 19.37
N PRO A 145 16.20 -3.76 20.29
CA PRO A 145 17.27 -3.51 21.25
C PRO A 145 18.62 -3.46 20.57
N VAL A 146 19.47 -2.57 21.06
CA VAL A 146 20.85 -2.39 20.61
C VAL A 146 21.79 -2.91 21.68
N PHE A 147 22.65 -3.85 21.30
CA PHE A 147 23.65 -4.45 22.19
C PHE A 147 25.05 -4.04 21.78
N LYS A 148 25.92 -3.85 22.77
CA LYS A 148 27.39 -3.87 22.58
C LYS A 148 27.93 -5.10 23.31
N GLY A 149 28.35 -6.12 22.54
CA GLY A 149 28.56 -7.43 23.13
C GLY A 149 27.30 -7.98 23.77
N ILE A 150 27.31 -8.19 25.10
CA ILE A 150 26.17 -8.67 25.88
C ILE A 150 25.35 -7.53 26.51
N ASP A 151 25.87 -6.32 26.52
CA ASP A 151 25.26 -5.19 27.23
C ASP A 151 24.21 -4.51 26.35
N PRO A 152 22.96 -4.38 26.78
CA PRO A 152 21.96 -3.59 26.09
C PRO A 152 22.28 -2.10 26.31
N ILE A 153 22.66 -1.41 25.25
CA ILE A 153 23.11 -0.01 25.29
C ILE A 153 22.08 0.97 24.72
N GLY A 154 21.06 0.49 24.03
CA GLY A 154 20.08 1.36 23.40
C GLY A 154 18.91 0.63 22.75
N LYS A 155 18.11 1.41 22.04
CA LYS A 155 16.93 0.91 21.32
C LYS A 155 16.68 1.71 20.05
N VAL A 156 16.07 1.06 19.06
CA VAL A 156 15.52 1.69 17.86
C VAL A 156 14.02 1.39 17.80
N LEU A 157 13.20 2.44 17.81
CA LEU A 157 11.76 2.33 17.58
C LEU A 157 11.49 2.58 16.10
N MET A 158 11.36 1.50 15.34
CA MET A 158 11.23 1.54 13.89
C MET A 158 10.07 0.66 13.43
N PHE A 159 9.31 1.14 12.46
CA PHE A 159 8.23 0.37 11.82
C PHE A 159 8.05 0.80 10.37
N LYS A 160 7.50 -0.11 9.58
CA LYS A 160 7.18 0.15 8.19
C LYS A 160 5.80 0.80 8.08
N VAL A 161 5.74 1.93 7.40
CA VAL A 161 4.49 2.61 7.04
C VAL A 161 4.43 2.71 5.52
N ASN A 162 3.44 2.05 4.91
CA ASN A 162 3.33 2.00 3.45
C ASN A 162 4.64 1.54 2.79
N ASP A 163 5.34 2.46 2.13
CA ASP A 163 6.52 2.20 1.31
C ASP A 163 7.81 2.80 1.90
N TYR A 164 7.82 3.19 3.17
CA TYR A 164 9.00 3.72 3.85
C TYR A 164 9.11 3.28 5.31
N LEU A 165 10.32 3.40 5.86
CA LEU A 165 10.59 3.12 7.27
C LEU A 165 10.41 4.39 8.08
N VAL A 166 9.65 4.32 9.17
CA VAL A 166 9.57 5.38 10.17
C VAL A 166 10.42 4.97 11.37
N ILE A 167 11.46 5.75 11.63
CA ILE A 167 12.27 5.69 12.84
C ILE A 167 11.69 6.74 13.78
N LYS A 168 10.76 6.29 14.63
CA LYS A 168 10.06 7.20 15.54
C LYS A 168 10.98 7.75 16.61
N ASP A 169 11.89 6.91 17.09
CA ASP A 169 12.89 7.29 18.08
C ASP A 169 14.09 6.35 18.03
N LEU A 170 15.26 6.89 18.29
CA LEU A 170 16.52 6.18 18.33
C LEU A 170 17.26 6.60 19.60
N HIS A 171 17.41 5.66 20.52
CA HIS A 171 18.13 5.86 21.77
C HIS A 171 19.48 5.17 21.73
N ILE A 172 20.56 5.94 21.78
CA ILE A 172 21.93 5.43 21.86
C ILE A 172 22.82 6.43 22.60
N PRO A 173 23.69 6.00 23.53
CA PRO A 173 24.68 6.89 24.12
C PRO A 173 25.63 7.42 23.05
N THR A 174 25.95 8.72 23.10
CA THR A 174 26.81 9.39 22.13
C THR A 174 28.22 8.79 22.02
N ALA A 175 28.69 8.12 23.08
CA ALA A 175 29.96 7.39 23.08
C ALA A 175 30.00 6.22 22.08
N TYR A 176 28.85 5.70 21.66
CA TYR A 176 28.74 4.55 20.74
C TYR A 176 28.19 4.94 19.38
N LEU A 177 28.00 6.23 19.13
CA LEU A 177 27.27 6.72 17.95
C LEU A 177 27.89 6.26 16.62
N GLU A 178 29.21 6.37 16.46
CA GLU A 178 29.91 6.01 15.21
C GLU A 178 29.82 4.50 14.91
N GLU A 179 30.09 3.67 15.94
CA GLU A 179 29.98 2.21 15.81
C GLU A 179 28.50 1.80 15.56
N PHE A 180 27.57 2.49 16.20
CA PHE A 180 26.14 2.28 16.01
C PHE A 180 25.70 2.65 14.57
N CYS A 181 26.12 3.80 14.05
CA CYS A 181 25.78 4.23 12.70
C CYS A 181 26.17 3.18 11.66
N THR A 182 27.34 2.55 11.80
CA THR A 182 27.78 1.46 10.92
C THR A 182 26.83 0.26 10.98
N ALA A 183 26.44 -0.17 12.19
CA ALA A 183 25.50 -1.29 12.34
C ALA A 183 24.07 -0.94 11.87
N PHE A 184 23.68 0.31 12.04
CA PHE A 184 22.38 0.82 11.65
C PHE A 184 22.25 0.98 10.13
N GLU A 185 23.32 1.38 9.46
CA GLU A 185 23.39 1.40 7.99
C GLU A 185 23.13 0.00 7.40
N VAL A 186 23.82 -1.03 7.90
CA VAL A 186 23.63 -2.42 7.50
C VAL A 186 22.18 -2.87 7.76
N LEU A 187 21.58 -2.48 8.90
CA LEU A 187 20.19 -2.76 9.18
C LEU A 187 19.26 -2.14 8.14
N LEU A 188 19.47 -0.86 7.82
CA LEU A 188 18.64 -0.15 6.84
C LEU A 188 18.80 -0.75 5.45
N GLU A 189 20.02 -1.13 5.03
CA GLU A 189 20.26 -1.79 3.75
C GLU A 189 19.58 -3.15 3.65
N ASN A 190 19.63 -3.96 4.70
CA ASN A 190 18.92 -5.24 4.74
C ASN A 190 17.40 -5.10 4.69
N HIS A 191 16.84 -3.98 5.17
CA HIS A 191 15.43 -3.67 5.06
C HIS A 191 15.05 -3.01 3.73
N ALA A 192 16.01 -2.36 3.05
CA ALA A 192 15.81 -1.77 1.72
C ALA A 192 15.57 -2.80 0.62
N ASP A 193 16.01 -4.03 0.82
CA ASP A 193 15.96 -5.12 -0.16
C ASP A 193 14.55 -5.54 -0.61
N GLN A 194 13.50 -5.01 0.03
CA GLN A 194 12.12 -5.37 -0.24
C GLN A 194 11.20 -4.18 -0.57
N LEU A 195 11.70 -3.07 -1.17
CA LEU A 195 10.77 -2.02 -1.60
C LEU A 195 10.73 -0.77 -0.69
N VAL A 196 11.58 -0.69 0.33
CA VAL A 196 11.62 0.44 1.25
C VAL A 196 13.06 0.94 1.34
N ASP A 197 13.40 1.84 0.43
CA ASP A 197 14.70 2.50 0.37
C ASP A 197 14.70 3.90 1.03
N VAL A 198 13.54 4.34 1.50
CA VAL A 198 13.38 5.61 2.21
C VAL A 198 13.17 5.36 3.70
N ALA A 199 13.93 6.03 4.54
CA ALA A 199 13.77 6.02 5.98
C ALA A 199 13.62 7.46 6.52
N VAL A 200 12.66 7.67 7.41
CA VAL A 200 12.35 8.96 8.04
C VAL A 200 12.57 8.86 9.53
N MET A 201 13.37 9.77 10.09
CA MET A 201 13.63 9.86 11.52
C MET A 201 13.07 11.16 12.10
N SER A 202 12.31 11.04 13.18
CA SER A 202 11.69 12.18 13.87
C SER A 202 12.41 12.57 15.16
N ASN A 203 12.86 11.58 15.94
CA ASN A 203 13.52 11.82 17.23
C ASN A 203 14.80 11.01 17.37
N PHE A 204 15.72 11.57 18.15
CA PHE A 204 16.95 10.95 18.61
C PHE A 204 17.11 11.21 20.11
N ASN A 205 17.26 10.16 20.92
CA ASN A 205 17.28 10.24 22.39
C ASN A 205 16.07 11.00 22.98
N SER A 206 14.88 10.78 22.41
CA SER A 206 13.61 11.45 22.74
C SER A 206 13.54 12.94 22.42
N GLU A 207 14.55 13.52 21.79
CA GLU A 207 14.54 14.89 21.33
C GLU A 207 14.29 14.96 19.81
N PRO A 208 13.58 15.98 19.32
CA PRO A 208 13.42 16.19 17.89
C PRO A 208 14.75 16.29 17.17
N VAL A 209 14.88 15.63 16.01
CA VAL A 209 16.14 15.66 15.24
C VAL A 209 16.54 17.05 14.76
N ALA A 210 15.62 18.01 14.74
CA ALA A 210 15.90 19.42 14.46
C ALA A 210 16.86 20.04 15.49
N ASN A 211 16.90 19.52 16.72
CA ASN A 211 17.70 20.03 17.84
C ASN A 211 19.03 19.29 18.03
N LEU A 212 19.41 18.40 17.10
CA LEU A 212 20.64 17.62 17.21
C LEU A 212 21.89 18.50 17.22
N ASP A 213 22.85 18.11 18.08
CA ASP A 213 24.20 18.68 18.02
C ASP A 213 24.90 18.32 16.71
N GLU A 214 25.91 19.13 16.34
CA GLU A 214 26.64 19.00 15.08
C GLU A 214 27.28 17.61 14.90
N LYS A 215 27.84 17.04 15.98
CA LYS A 215 28.50 15.74 15.93
C LYS A 215 27.49 14.61 15.61
N THR A 216 26.35 14.62 16.29
CA THR A 216 25.29 13.63 16.07
C THR A 216 24.70 13.76 14.67
N ARG A 217 24.46 15.00 14.23
CA ARG A 217 23.98 15.29 12.88
C ARG A 217 24.95 14.77 11.83
N SER A 218 26.23 15.13 11.91
CA SER A 218 27.26 14.68 10.95
C SER A 218 27.39 13.16 10.89
N ALA A 219 27.28 12.46 12.02
CA ALA A 219 27.31 10.99 12.04
C ALA A 219 26.11 10.35 11.30
N LEU A 220 24.91 10.92 11.43
CA LEU A 220 23.72 10.47 10.71
C LEU A 220 23.79 10.84 9.23
N GLU A 221 24.34 12.01 8.90
CA GLU A 221 24.56 12.43 7.51
C GLU A 221 25.57 11.52 6.79
N ALA A 222 26.58 11.04 7.50
CA ALA A 222 27.56 10.11 6.95
C ALA A 222 26.95 8.79 6.46
N ILE A 223 25.83 8.35 7.07
CA ILE A 223 25.08 7.18 6.65
C ILE A 223 23.86 7.53 5.75
N GLY A 224 23.88 8.72 5.15
CA GLY A 224 22.96 9.13 4.10
C GLY A 224 21.67 9.83 4.55
N PHE A 225 21.49 10.14 5.84
CA PHE A 225 20.39 11.00 6.27
C PHE A 225 20.64 12.46 5.91
N LYS A 226 19.56 13.18 5.59
CA LYS A 226 19.60 14.63 5.31
C LYS A 226 18.46 15.31 6.04
N MET A 227 18.68 16.52 6.55
CA MET A 227 17.64 17.32 7.18
C MET A 227 16.58 17.73 6.16
N ALA A 228 15.32 17.62 6.57
CA ALA A 228 14.15 17.95 5.80
C ALA A 228 13.08 18.54 6.72
N GLY A 229 13.09 19.85 6.91
CA GLY A 229 12.28 20.51 7.91
C GLY A 229 12.64 20.01 9.31
N GLU A 230 11.65 19.46 10.02
CA GLU A 230 11.80 18.94 11.39
C GLU A 230 12.22 17.44 11.45
N ARG A 231 12.57 16.82 10.33
CA ARG A 231 12.89 15.39 10.23
C ARG A 231 14.23 15.17 9.51
N MET A 232 14.82 13.99 9.70
CA MET A 232 15.91 13.52 8.86
C MET A 232 15.42 12.39 7.95
N ILE A 233 15.85 12.41 6.68
CA ILE A 233 15.42 11.47 5.65
C ILE A 233 16.64 10.85 4.98
N ARG A 234 16.65 9.53 4.86
CA ARG A 234 17.61 8.75 4.08
C ARG A 234 16.92 8.18 2.85
N GLY A 235 17.54 8.31 1.69
CA GLY A 235 16.94 7.90 0.41
C GLY A 235 15.85 8.85 -0.09
N GLY A 236 15.73 8.95 -1.41
CA GLY A 236 14.77 9.86 -2.03
C GLY A 236 15.14 11.34 -1.98
N VAL A 237 14.33 12.13 -2.68
CA VAL A 237 14.44 13.59 -2.74
C VAL A 237 13.54 14.21 -1.68
N VAL A 238 13.99 15.26 -1.03
CA VAL A 238 13.17 16.08 -0.15
C VAL A 238 13.13 17.47 -0.73
N ASP A 239 12.09 17.71 -1.49
CA ASP A 239 11.79 19.00 -2.10
C ASP A 239 10.27 19.16 -2.16
N PRO A 240 9.62 19.33 -0.96
CA PRO A 240 8.17 19.42 -0.90
C PRO A 240 7.70 20.70 -1.59
N GLN A 241 6.79 20.50 -2.56
CA GLN A 241 6.15 21.58 -3.29
C GLN A 241 4.72 21.76 -2.81
N PRO A 242 4.17 22.97 -2.88
CA PRO A 242 2.76 23.19 -2.60
C PRO A 242 1.88 22.25 -3.42
N ARG A 243 0.94 21.57 -2.78
CA ARG A 243 0.04 20.60 -3.41
C ARG A 243 -0.68 21.19 -4.64
N GLU A 244 -1.04 22.47 -4.56
CA GLU A 244 -1.68 23.19 -5.66
C GLU A 244 -0.91 23.11 -6.97
N ILE A 245 0.42 23.10 -6.93
CA ILE A 245 1.28 23.01 -8.12
C ILE A 245 1.07 21.66 -8.83
N ALA A 246 1.08 20.57 -8.08
CA ALA A 246 0.85 19.23 -8.64
C ALA A 246 -0.60 19.07 -9.16
N GLU A 247 -1.58 19.61 -8.44
CA GLU A 247 -2.98 19.55 -8.84
C GLU A 247 -3.26 20.39 -10.08
N ARG A 248 -2.65 21.58 -10.21
CA ARG A 248 -2.71 22.39 -11.45
C ARG A 248 -2.15 21.64 -12.63
N ALA A 249 -0.98 21.03 -12.51
CA ALA A 249 -0.37 20.23 -13.57
C ALA A 249 -1.24 19.02 -13.93
N LEU A 250 -1.85 18.34 -12.96
CA LEU A 250 -2.78 17.25 -13.19
C LEU A 250 -4.01 17.70 -14.00
N PHE A 251 -4.66 18.78 -13.57
CA PHE A 251 -5.86 19.28 -14.25
C PHE A 251 -5.57 19.78 -15.65
N TYR A 252 -4.39 20.36 -15.87
CA TYR A 252 -3.96 20.75 -17.20
C TYR A 252 -3.84 19.54 -18.15
N ARG A 253 -3.17 18.48 -17.71
CA ARG A 253 -2.97 17.24 -18.48
C ARG A 253 -4.28 16.54 -18.80
N HIS A 254 -5.22 16.53 -17.87
CA HIS A 254 -6.53 15.91 -18.02
C HIS A 254 -7.59 16.86 -18.61
N HIS A 255 -7.19 17.99 -19.21
CA HIS A 255 -8.09 18.95 -19.86
C HIS A 255 -9.22 19.49 -18.96
N LEU A 256 -8.94 19.65 -17.66
CA LEU A 256 -9.89 20.21 -16.68
C LEU A 256 -9.64 21.69 -16.40
N HIS A 257 -8.49 22.25 -16.81
CA HIS A 257 -8.13 23.66 -16.63
C HIS A 257 -9.12 24.61 -17.34
N GLN A 258 -9.56 24.21 -18.52
CA GLN A 258 -10.61 24.89 -19.29
C GLN A 258 -11.34 23.86 -20.15
N LYS A 259 -12.61 24.14 -20.48
CA LYS A 259 -13.34 23.26 -21.40
C LYS A 259 -12.85 23.46 -22.81
N THR A 260 -12.58 22.35 -23.49
CA THR A 260 -12.24 22.37 -24.92
C THR A 260 -13.53 22.49 -25.75
N ARG A 261 -13.63 23.53 -26.56
CA ARG A 261 -14.71 23.62 -27.52
C ARG A 261 -14.47 22.64 -28.66
N LEU A 262 -15.37 21.70 -28.84
CA LEU A 262 -15.27 20.68 -29.87
C LEU A 262 -16.11 21.08 -31.09
N GLU A 263 -15.52 20.98 -32.26
CA GLU A 263 -16.25 21.19 -33.53
C GLU A 263 -17.16 20.00 -33.85
N HIS A 264 -16.75 18.81 -33.46
CA HIS A 264 -17.49 17.56 -33.67
C HIS A 264 -17.46 16.65 -32.44
N GLU A 265 -18.53 15.91 -32.22
CA GLU A 265 -18.66 14.93 -31.15
C GLU A 265 -17.54 13.86 -31.18
N SER A 266 -17.08 13.49 -32.39
CA SER A 266 -16.00 12.52 -32.56
C SER A 266 -14.66 12.95 -31.94
N ALA A 267 -14.42 14.24 -31.75
CA ALA A 267 -13.22 14.74 -31.14
C ALA A 267 -13.20 14.53 -29.62
N ALA A 268 -14.35 14.31 -28.97
CA ALA A 268 -14.46 14.14 -27.53
C ALA A 268 -13.73 12.88 -27.02
N VAL A 269 -13.67 11.82 -27.85
CA VAL A 269 -13.00 10.55 -27.49
C VAL A 269 -11.51 10.74 -27.25
N LYS A 270 -10.90 11.77 -27.84
CA LYS A 270 -9.48 12.10 -27.63
C LYS A 270 -9.20 12.67 -26.24
N HIS A 271 -10.23 13.13 -25.52
CA HIS A 271 -10.10 13.76 -24.20
C HIS A 271 -10.49 12.84 -23.05
N VAL A 272 -11.18 11.73 -23.33
CA VAL A 272 -11.60 10.78 -22.27
C VAL A 272 -11.60 9.36 -22.85
N ASP A 273 -10.63 8.56 -22.49
CA ASP A 273 -10.52 7.18 -22.98
C ASP A 273 -11.61 6.25 -22.43
N GLU A 274 -11.99 6.44 -21.17
CA GLU A 274 -12.98 5.63 -20.46
C GLU A 274 -14.12 6.51 -19.93
N ILE A 275 -15.21 6.61 -20.69
CA ILE A 275 -16.35 7.47 -20.35
C ILE A 275 -17.38 6.67 -19.55
N ARG A 276 -17.63 7.04 -18.30
CA ARG A 276 -18.67 6.39 -17.46
C ARG A 276 -20.04 7.04 -17.63
N ASP A 277 -20.07 8.34 -17.75
CA ASP A 277 -21.30 9.13 -17.88
C ASP A 277 -21.04 10.51 -18.52
N ASP A 278 -22.11 11.24 -18.73
CA ASP A 278 -22.04 12.58 -19.33
C ASP A 278 -21.34 13.62 -18.44
N PHE A 279 -21.26 13.41 -17.12
CA PHE A 279 -20.63 14.38 -16.21
C PHE A 279 -19.13 14.49 -16.47
N ALA A 280 -18.44 13.34 -16.60
CA ALA A 280 -17.01 13.29 -16.89
C ALA A 280 -16.68 13.94 -18.24
N LEU A 281 -17.52 13.73 -19.25
CA LEU A 281 -17.35 14.30 -20.57
C LEU A 281 -17.56 15.82 -20.58
N ARG A 282 -18.66 16.30 -20.03
CA ARG A 282 -19.01 17.73 -19.97
C ARG A 282 -18.07 18.52 -19.06
N GLY A 283 -17.42 17.84 -18.13
CA GLY A 283 -16.34 18.41 -17.34
C GLY A 283 -15.15 18.90 -18.16
N ARG A 284 -14.87 18.26 -19.33
CA ARG A 284 -13.71 18.53 -20.19
C ARG A 284 -14.05 19.28 -21.48
N CYS A 285 -15.27 19.11 -21.96
CA CYS A 285 -15.66 19.61 -23.29
C CYS A 285 -16.90 20.50 -23.22
N GLU A 286 -16.91 21.56 -24.03
CA GLU A 286 -18.11 22.31 -24.36
C GLU A 286 -18.82 21.62 -25.53
N LEU A 287 -19.92 20.93 -25.22
CA LEU A 287 -20.76 20.26 -26.19
C LEU A 287 -22.20 20.71 -26.04
N TYR A 288 -22.77 21.24 -27.10
CA TYR A 288 -24.17 21.63 -27.12
C TYR A 288 -25.03 20.39 -27.46
N ARG A 289 -25.86 19.94 -26.53
CA ARG A 289 -26.82 18.82 -26.69
C ARG A 289 -26.24 17.43 -26.95
N VAL A 290 -25.06 17.10 -26.44
CA VAL A 290 -24.51 15.76 -26.62
C VAL A 290 -24.91 14.89 -25.44
N ASP A 291 -25.54 13.78 -25.72
CA ASP A 291 -25.65 12.66 -24.80
C ASP A 291 -24.62 11.57 -25.19
N LEU A 292 -24.23 10.79 -24.19
CA LEU A 292 -23.25 9.72 -24.36
C LEU A 292 -23.69 8.71 -25.43
N LYS A 293 -24.98 8.49 -25.61
CA LYS A 293 -25.55 7.55 -26.57
C LYS A 293 -25.34 8.03 -28.02
N SER A 294 -25.60 9.31 -28.29
CA SER A 294 -25.33 9.92 -29.60
C SER A 294 -23.85 9.84 -29.95
N MET A 295 -23.00 10.15 -28.96
CA MET A 295 -21.55 10.10 -29.10
C MET A 295 -21.05 8.66 -29.31
N ALA A 296 -21.59 7.68 -28.56
CA ALA A 296 -21.27 6.28 -28.72
C ALA A 296 -21.60 5.79 -30.16
N SER A 297 -22.75 6.21 -30.71
CA SER A 297 -23.11 5.91 -32.08
C SER A 297 -22.16 6.51 -33.09
N ALA A 298 -21.88 7.82 -32.97
CA ALA A 298 -21.02 8.56 -33.89
C ALA A 298 -19.57 8.03 -33.90
N ASN A 299 -19.05 7.65 -32.75
CA ASN A 299 -17.66 7.22 -32.58
C ASN A 299 -17.49 5.68 -32.55
N ARG A 300 -18.55 4.94 -32.81
CA ARG A 300 -18.53 3.47 -32.73
C ARG A 300 -17.98 2.95 -31.36
N LEU A 301 -18.36 3.61 -30.27
CA LEU A 301 -17.97 3.19 -28.95
C LEU A 301 -18.75 1.96 -28.53
N HIS A 302 -18.11 1.17 -27.69
CA HIS A 302 -18.69 -0.01 -27.05
C HIS A 302 -18.71 0.19 -25.54
N GLN A 303 -19.63 -0.44 -24.86
CA GLN A 303 -19.71 -0.49 -23.41
C GLN A 303 -19.10 -1.79 -22.92
N GLY A 304 -18.15 -1.69 -22.04
CA GLY A 304 -17.44 -2.83 -21.43
C GLY A 304 -16.99 -2.50 -20.02
N VAL A 305 -16.19 -3.38 -19.43
CA VAL A 305 -15.66 -3.21 -18.07
C VAL A 305 -14.18 -2.91 -18.13
N ASN A 306 -13.75 -1.81 -17.49
CA ASN A 306 -12.34 -1.43 -17.41
C ASN A 306 -11.58 -2.26 -16.35
N LEU A 307 -10.26 -2.06 -16.22
CA LEU A 307 -9.41 -2.81 -15.27
C LEU A 307 -9.78 -2.59 -13.81
N ARG A 308 -10.51 -1.52 -13.49
CA ARG A 308 -11.05 -1.22 -12.15
C ARG A 308 -12.40 -1.84 -11.86
N GLY A 309 -12.97 -2.59 -12.80
CA GLY A 309 -14.28 -3.22 -12.67
C GLY A 309 -15.47 -2.28 -12.92
N HIS A 310 -15.23 -1.09 -13.46
CA HIS A 310 -16.28 -0.13 -13.79
C HIS A 310 -16.77 -0.30 -15.22
N GLN A 311 -18.08 -0.15 -15.41
CA GLN A 311 -18.66 -0.09 -16.74
C GLN A 311 -18.34 1.26 -17.41
N VAL A 312 -17.74 1.22 -18.58
CA VAL A 312 -17.26 2.39 -19.34
C VAL A 312 -17.59 2.27 -20.81
N TRP A 313 -17.63 3.40 -21.49
CA TRP A 313 -17.68 3.48 -22.94
C TRP A 313 -16.28 3.80 -23.48
N SER A 314 -15.82 2.99 -24.45
CA SER A 314 -14.55 3.21 -25.12
C SER A 314 -14.52 2.57 -26.51
N THR A 315 -13.39 2.72 -27.22
CA THR A 315 -13.20 2.10 -28.53
C THR A 315 -13.03 0.58 -28.39
N TYR A 316 -13.32 -0.14 -29.46
CA TYR A 316 -13.12 -1.58 -29.50
C TYR A 316 -11.64 -1.96 -29.30
N GLU A 317 -10.73 -1.20 -29.90
CA GLU A 317 -9.28 -1.39 -29.73
C GLU A 317 -8.82 -1.22 -28.27
N HIS A 318 -9.36 -0.23 -27.57
CA HIS A 318 -9.09 -0.07 -26.14
C HIS A 318 -9.48 -1.33 -25.36
N PHE A 319 -10.67 -1.90 -25.60
CA PHE A 319 -11.07 -3.15 -24.95
C PHE A 319 -10.21 -4.35 -25.33
N GLN A 320 -9.68 -4.42 -26.56
CA GLN A 320 -8.71 -5.45 -26.95
C GLN A 320 -7.43 -5.35 -26.09
N ASN A 321 -6.93 -4.15 -25.87
CA ASN A 321 -5.77 -3.90 -25.02
C ASN A 321 -6.07 -4.27 -23.55
N LEU A 322 -7.24 -3.88 -23.02
CA LEU A 322 -7.64 -4.24 -21.64
C LEU A 322 -7.75 -5.76 -21.45
N LEU A 323 -8.32 -6.47 -22.43
CA LEU A 323 -8.41 -7.93 -22.39
C LEU A 323 -7.02 -8.58 -22.42
N ALA A 324 -6.12 -8.08 -23.28
CA ALA A 324 -4.74 -8.55 -23.36
C ALA A 324 -3.97 -8.31 -22.04
N ILE A 325 -4.19 -7.16 -21.37
CA ILE A 325 -3.61 -6.84 -20.07
C ILE A 325 -4.10 -7.79 -18.98
N ARG A 326 -5.38 -8.17 -18.97
CA ARG A 326 -5.92 -9.14 -18.00
C ARG A 326 -5.31 -10.54 -18.19
N GLY A 327 -5.19 -10.98 -19.45
CA GLY A 327 -4.55 -12.26 -19.81
C GLY A 327 -5.30 -13.51 -19.30
N GLU A 328 -6.52 -13.38 -18.80
CA GLU A 328 -7.32 -14.49 -18.29
C GLU A 328 -8.10 -15.13 -19.45
N PRO A 329 -7.96 -16.43 -19.70
CA PRO A 329 -8.83 -17.12 -20.64
C PRO A 329 -10.26 -17.22 -20.09
N PRO A 330 -11.28 -17.29 -20.95
CA PRO A 330 -12.64 -17.56 -20.50
C PRO A 330 -12.75 -18.98 -19.96
N GLU A 331 -13.71 -19.21 -19.08
CA GLU A 331 -14.07 -20.55 -18.63
C GLU A 331 -14.53 -21.41 -19.83
N ASP A 332 -14.20 -22.69 -19.84
CA ASP A 332 -14.46 -23.60 -20.98
C ASP A 332 -15.93 -23.62 -21.40
N GLU A 333 -16.84 -23.54 -20.44
CA GLU A 333 -18.30 -23.54 -20.67
C GLU A 333 -18.82 -22.28 -21.40
N LEU A 334 -18.04 -21.23 -21.46
CA LEU A 334 -18.43 -19.93 -22.03
C LEU A 334 -17.97 -19.72 -23.48
N TRP A 335 -17.21 -20.65 -24.04
CA TRP A 335 -16.69 -20.53 -25.42
C TRP A 335 -17.81 -20.49 -26.47
N ASP A 336 -18.89 -21.24 -26.30
CA ASP A 336 -20.02 -21.23 -27.25
C ASP A 336 -20.66 -19.84 -27.37
N ILE A 337 -20.69 -19.08 -26.26
CA ILE A 337 -21.21 -17.71 -26.25
C ILE A 337 -20.27 -16.77 -27.00
N ILE A 338 -18.96 -16.92 -26.76
CA ILE A 338 -17.91 -16.14 -27.44
C ILE A 338 -17.96 -16.36 -28.93
N ASP A 339 -18.05 -17.63 -29.37
CA ASP A 339 -18.12 -18.00 -30.78
C ASP A 339 -19.38 -17.46 -31.44
N PHE A 340 -20.52 -17.54 -30.78
CA PHE A 340 -21.77 -16.97 -31.30
C PHE A 340 -21.63 -15.47 -31.52
N PHE A 341 -21.19 -14.69 -30.51
CA PHE A 341 -21.06 -13.24 -30.61
C PHE A 341 -19.82 -12.77 -31.40
N SER A 342 -19.02 -13.71 -31.89
CA SER A 342 -17.95 -13.39 -32.85
C SER A 342 -18.50 -13.08 -34.25
N SER A 343 -19.67 -13.62 -34.60
CA SER A 343 -20.33 -13.50 -35.91
C SER A 343 -21.72 -12.85 -35.84
N ASN A 344 -22.37 -12.86 -34.68
CA ASN A 344 -23.70 -12.31 -34.46
C ASN A 344 -23.68 -11.28 -33.32
N SER A 345 -24.49 -10.23 -33.42
CA SER A 345 -24.58 -9.23 -32.34
C SER A 345 -25.92 -9.24 -31.58
N ASP A 346 -26.93 -9.96 -32.08
CA ASP A 346 -28.27 -9.93 -31.52
C ASP A 346 -28.43 -10.92 -30.34
N PRO A 347 -28.65 -10.41 -29.11
CA PRO A 347 -28.87 -11.26 -27.94
C PRO A 347 -30.20 -12.07 -28.02
N ASN A 348 -31.17 -11.61 -28.81
CA ASN A 348 -32.45 -12.33 -28.93
C ASN A 348 -32.30 -13.64 -29.70
N LEU A 349 -31.53 -13.61 -30.80
CA LEU A 349 -31.18 -14.80 -31.57
C LEU A 349 -30.47 -15.86 -30.71
N PHE A 350 -29.56 -15.42 -29.84
CA PHE A 350 -28.91 -16.35 -28.91
C PHE A 350 -29.89 -16.97 -27.91
N LYS A 351 -30.77 -16.15 -27.31
CA LYS A 351 -31.80 -16.62 -26.36
C LYS A 351 -32.76 -17.59 -26.99
N GLU A 352 -33.24 -17.30 -28.19
CA GLU A 352 -34.14 -18.18 -28.95
C GLU A 352 -33.48 -19.51 -29.28
N ARG A 353 -32.25 -19.48 -29.79
CA ARG A 353 -31.46 -20.68 -30.13
C ARG A 353 -31.26 -21.63 -28.96
N HIS A 354 -31.06 -21.09 -27.76
CA HIS A 354 -30.77 -21.86 -26.55
C HIS A 354 -31.94 -21.94 -25.57
N ALA A 355 -33.13 -21.46 -25.98
CA ALA A 355 -34.36 -21.45 -25.16
C ALA A 355 -34.17 -20.79 -23.78
N LEU A 356 -33.40 -19.68 -23.72
CA LEU A 356 -33.05 -19.01 -22.48
C LEU A 356 -34.02 -17.88 -22.13
N THR A 357 -34.31 -17.77 -20.85
CA THR A 357 -34.96 -16.58 -20.31
C THR A 357 -33.97 -15.41 -20.23
N GLN A 358 -34.50 -14.20 -20.10
CA GLN A 358 -33.65 -13.01 -19.93
C GLN A 358 -32.74 -13.08 -18.68
N SER A 359 -33.24 -13.75 -17.61
CA SER A 359 -32.46 -13.91 -16.37
C SER A 359 -31.30 -14.89 -16.54
N GLU A 360 -31.55 -16.01 -17.22
CA GLU A 360 -30.52 -17.02 -17.51
C GLU A 360 -29.46 -16.47 -18.45
N PHE A 361 -29.87 -15.79 -19.49
CA PHE A 361 -28.95 -15.11 -20.40
C PHE A 361 -28.05 -14.10 -19.67
N ARG A 362 -28.62 -13.27 -18.77
CA ARG A 362 -27.82 -12.33 -17.97
C ARG A 362 -26.79 -13.04 -17.09
N LYS A 363 -27.14 -14.17 -16.50
CA LYS A 363 -26.18 -14.93 -15.67
C LYS A 363 -25.02 -15.48 -16.50
N LEU A 364 -25.27 -15.90 -17.72
CA LEU A 364 -24.24 -16.43 -18.62
C LEU A 364 -23.34 -15.34 -19.20
N ILE A 365 -23.90 -14.19 -19.60
CA ILE A 365 -23.13 -13.13 -20.27
C ILE A 365 -22.34 -12.24 -19.30
N GLN A 366 -22.80 -12.09 -18.04
CA GLN A 366 -22.15 -11.20 -17.05
C GLN A 366 -20.70 -11.56 -16.71
N PRO A 367 -20.30 -12.81 -16.56
CA PRO A 367 -18.89 -13.18 -16.41
C PRO A 367 -18.03 -12.69 -17.57
N LEU A 368 -18.48 -12.89 -18.80
CA LEU A 368 -17.77 -12.50 -20.02
C LEU A 368 -17.63 -10.97 -20.18
N ILE A 369 -18.66 -10.22 -19.75
CA ILE A 369 -18.57 -8.75 -19.70
C ILE A 369 -17.57 -8.32 -18.64
N ARG A 370 -17.59 -8.91 -17.45
CA ARG A 370 -16.69 -8.57 -16.35
C ARG A 370 -15.23 -8.88 -16.67
N THR A 371 -14.96 -9.97 -17.35
CA THR A 371 -13.62 -10.36 -17.79
C THR A 371 -13.17 -9.61 -19.05
N GLY A 372 -14.08 -8.91 -19.73
CA GLY A 372 -13.80 -8.10 -20.92
C GLY A 372 -13.80 -8.88 -22.23
N HIS A 373 -14.26 -10.15 -22.24
CA HIS A 373 -14.37 -10.97 -23.47
C HIS A 373 -15.50 -10.52 -24.38
N ILE A 374 -16.52 -9.85 -23.80
CA ILE A 374 -17.67 -9.33 -24.54
C ILE A 374 -17.89 -7.87 -24.17
N VAL A 375 -18.18 -7.06 -25.18
CA VAL A 375 -18.61 -5.66 -25.06
C VAL A 375 -19.99 -5.49 -25.70
N GLN A 376 -20.69 -4.43 -25.28
CA GLN A 376 -22.01 -4.09 -25.78
C GLN A 376 -21.94 -2.84 -26.67
N ASP A 377 -22.65 -2.82 -27.80
CA ASP A 377 -22.81 -1.62 -28.62
C ASP A 377 -23.93 -0.70 -28.07
N PHE A 378 -24.05 0.48 -28.65
CA PHE A 378 -25.07 1.47 -28.25
C PHE A 378 -26.51 1.04 -28.52
N ARG A 379 -26.73 0.04 -29.41
CA ARG A 379 -28.06 -0.54 -29.73
C ARG A 379 -28.40 -1.71 -28.81
N GLY A 380 -27.49 -2.12 -27.93
CA GLY A 380 -27.68 -3.26 -27.02
C GLY A 380 -27.22 -4.59 -27.60
N GLY A 381 -26.61 -4.60 -28.78
CA GLY A 381 -25.97 -5.77 -29.36
C GLY A 381 -24.66 -6.11 -28.66
N PHE A 382 -24.28 -7.38 -28.66
CA PHE A 382 -23.03 -7.85 -28.06
C PHE A 382 -21.99 -8.17 -29.13
N ARG A 383 -20.72 -8.00 -28.75
CA ARG A 383 -19.59 -8.31 -29.61
C ARG A 383 -18.46 -8.93 -28.83
N THR A 384 -17.91 -10.03 -29.31
CA THR A 384 -16.72 -10.65 -28.74
C THR A 384 -15.49 -9.78 -28.96
N VAL A 385 -14.68 -9.58 -27.94
CA VAL A 385 -13.40 -8.90 -28.03
C VAL A 385 -12.35 -9.93 -28.45
N LYS A 386 -11.76 -9.76 -29.63
CA LYS A 386 -10.74 -10.66 -30.17
C LYS A 386 -9.36 -10.18 -29.73
N LEU A 387 -8.58 -11.06 -29.10
CA LEU A 387 -7.19 -10.78 -28.80
C LEU A 387 -6.41 -10.60 -30.10
N VAL A 388 -5.55 -9.59 -30.15
CA VAL A 388 -4.59 -9.41 -31.23
C VAL A 388 -3.55 -10.53 -31.13
N LYS A 389 -3.27 -11.22 -32.22
CA LYS A 389 -2.26 -12.28 -32.25
C LYS A 389 -0.86 -11.70 -32.10
N ASN A 390 0.02 -12.42 -31.40
CA ASN A 390 1.44 -12.07 -31.20
C ASN A 390 1.69 -10.80 -30.34
N ILE A 391 0.87 -10.54 -29.36
CA ILE A 391 1.14 -9.47 -28.37
C ILE A 391 2.04 -10.04 -27.25
N ASP A 392 3.10 -9.30 -26.93
CA ASP A 392 3.84 -9.50 -25.68
C ASP A 392 3.01 -8.89 -24.52
N HIS A 393 2.31 -9.77 -23.79
CA HIS A 393 1.45 -9.35 -22.69
C HIS A 393 2.24 -8.65 -21.56
N VAL A 394 3.49 -9.03 -21.35
CA VAL A 394 4.34 -8.43 -20.30
C VAL A 394 4.71 -7.01 -20.67
N GLU A 395 5.13 -6.79 -21.93
CA GLU A 395 5.48 -5.45 -22.38
C GLU A 395 4.23 -4.56 -22.50
N LEU A 396 3.10 -5.08 -22.95
CA LEU A 396 1.84 -4.32 -23.00
C LEU A 396 1.39 -3.85 -21.59
N ARG A 397 1.52 -4.73 -20.58
CA ARG A 397 1.24 -4.37 -19.16
C ARG A 397 2.19 -3.28 -18.68
N ARG A 398 3.47 -3.42 -19.00
CA ARG A 398 4.49 -2.44 -18.64
C ARG A 398 4.24 -1.09 -19.31
N GLU A 399 3.90 -1.10 -20.59
CA GLU A 399 3.58 0.12 -21.34
C GLU A 399 2.32 0.81 -20.80
N TYR A 400 1.28 0.05 -20.47
CA TYR A 400 0.08 0.60 -19.83
C TYR A 400 0.41 1.31 -18.52
N LEU A 401 1.20 0.67 -17.63
CA LEU A 401 1.63 1.27 -16.37
C LEU A 401 2.52 2.51 -16.60
N ARG A 402 3.42 2.48 -17.57
CA ARG A 402 4.24 3.64 -17.95
C ARG A 402 3.38 4.81 -18.40
N ASN A 403 2.40 4.56 -19.24
CA ASN A 403 1.48 5.60 -19.73
C ASN A 403 0.63 6.13 -18.58
N LEU A 404 0.07 5.24 -17.73
CA LEU A 404 -0.69 5.63 -16.54
C LEU A 404 0.13 6.57 -15.66
N VAL A 405 1.36 6.20 -15.30
CA VAL A 405 2.21 7.00 -14.40
C VAL A 405 2.58 8.36 -15.01
N LYS A 406 2.82 8.40 -16.32
CA LYS A 406 3.12 9.66 -17.06
C LYS A 406 2.00 10.69 -17.04
N GLU A 407 0.75 10.25 -16.90
CA GLU A 407 -0.41 11.16 -16.83
C GLU A 407 -0.44 11.97 -15.52
N TYR A 408 0.23 11.49 -14.46
CA TYR A 408 0.18 12.10 -13.13
C TYR A 408 1.50 12.81 -12.81
N PRO A 409 1.45 14.12 -12.52
CA PRO A 409 2.64 14.91 -12.18
C PRO A 409 3.35 14.43 -10.92
N VAL A 410 2.56 14.04 -9.91
CA VAL A 410 3.00 13.38 -8.67
C VAL A 410 2.01 12.30 -8.30
N ILE A 411 2.50 11.13 -7.91
CA ILE A 411 1.65 9.98 -7.61
C ILE A 411 2.28 9.08 -6.54
N THR A 412 1.45 8.54 -5.65
CA THR A 412 1.85 7.53 -4.65
C THR A 412 1.60 6.11 -5.18
N LEU A 413 2.29 5.10 -4.66
CA LEU A 413 2.04 3.70 -5.00
C LEU A 413 0.56 3.31 -4.76
N LYS A 414 -0.02 3.79 -3.67
CA LYS A 414 -1.43 3.54 -3.35
C LYS A 414 -2.40 4.12 -4.39
N GLN A 415 -2.09 5.31 -4.91
CA GLN A 415 -2.86 5.92 -6.00
C GLN A 415 -2.70 5.12 -7.29
N ILE A 416 -1.47 4.71 -7.65
CA ILE A 416 -1.23 3.88 -8.84
C ILE A 416 -2.03 2.58 -8.76
N LEU A 417 -2.00 1.87 -7.62
CA LEU A 417 -2.77 0.63 -7.43
C LEU A 417 -4.28 0.85 -7.63
N ARG A 418 -4.83 1.97 -7.18
CA ARG A 418 -6.24 2.32 -7.37
C ARG A 418 -6.58 2.64 -8.81
N LEU A 419 -5.68 3.32 -9.52
CA LEU A 419 -5.86 3.77 -10.89
C LEU A 419 -5.64 2.64 -11.90
N ALA A 420 -4.62 1.81 -11.69
CA ALA A 420 -4.28 0.68 -12.56
C ALA A 420 -5.32 -0.45 -12.49
N GLY A 421 -5.91 -0.69 -11.31
CA GLY A 421 -6.91 -1.73 -11.10
C GLY A 421 -6.33 -3.10 -10.72
N THR A 422 -7.20 -4.10 -10.66
CA THR A 422 -6.94 -5.41 -10.06
C THR A 422 -5.87 -6.29 -10.73
N PRO A 423 -5.60 -6.22 -12.04
CA PRO A 423 -4.65 -7.13 -12.68
C PRO A 423 -3.20 -6.90 -12.28
N PHE A 424 -2.87 -5.72 -11.73
CA PHE A 424 -1.49 -5.34 -11.45
C PHE A 424 -1.08 -5.66 -10.02
N LYS A 425 0.11 -6.24 -9.88
CA LYS A 425 0.73 -6.49 -8.58
C LYS A 425 1.64 -5.32 -8.19
N PRO A 426 1.84 -5.07 -6.89
CA PRO A 426 2.75 -4.02 -6.42
C PRO A 426 4.16 -4.13 -7.00
N GLU A 427 4.67 -5.36 -7.21
CA GLU A 427 6.00 -5.62 -7.75
C GLU A 427 6.15 -5.16 -9.20
N GLU A 428 5.11 -5.35 -10.04
CA GLU A 428 5.11 -4.88 -11.42
C GLU A 428 5.15 -3.34 -11.49
N ILE A 429 4.32 -2.70 -10.66
CA ILE A 429 4.28 -1.23 -10.56
C ILE A 429 5.63 -0.68 -10.13
N LYS A 430 6.26 -1.31 -9.14
CA LYS A 430 7.56 -0.88 -8.63
C LYS A 430 8.66 -1.03 -9.67
N SER A 431 8.67 -2.12 -10.43
CA SER A 431 9.61 -2.31 -11.53
C SER A 431 9.53 -1.16 -12.56
N VAL A 432 8.32 -0.72 -12.88
CA VAL A 432 8.12 0.43 -13.78
C VAL A 432 8.60 1.73 -13.15
N LEU A 433 8.29 1.96 -11.87
CA LEU A 433 8.72 3.17 -11.14
C LEU A 433 10.25 3.24 -11.05
N THR A 434 10.91 2.12 -10.70
CA THR A 434 12.37 2.03 -10.66
C THR A 434 12.99 2.36 -12.03
N SER A 435 12.40 1.88 -13.13
CA SER A 435 12.90 2.22 -14.46
C SER A 435 12.82 3.71 -14.78
N PHE A 436 11.81 4.42 -14.26
CA PHE A 436 11.69 5.87 -14.40
C PHE A 436 12.63 6.66 -13.49
N GLU A 437 12.99 6.11 -12.34
CA GLU A 437 14.02 6.67 -11.46
C GLU A 437 15.41 6.55 -12.09
N GLU A 438 15.72 5.37 -12.65
CA GLU A 438 16.99 5.08 -13.33
C GLU A 438 17.23 5.95 -14.58
N ASP A 439 16.17 6.19 -15.37
CA ASP A 439 16.25 7.05 -16.56
C ASP A 439 16.12 8.56 -16.24
N GLY A 440 15.89 8.90 -14.97
CA GLY A 440 15.76 10.28 -14.48
C GLY A 440 14.46 10.99 -14.87
N THR A 441 13.45 10.26 -15.38
CA THR A 441 12.13 10.82 -15.72
C THR A 441 11.35 11.21 -14.47
N LEU A 442 11.43 10.38 -13.42
CA LEU A 442 10.80 10.63 -12.14
C LEU A 442 11.84 10.71 -11.03
N VAL A 443 11.50 11.45 -9.99
CA VAL A 443 12.21 11.45 -8.72
C VAL A 443 11.28 10.89 -7.65
N LYS A 444 11.86 10.16 -6.70
CA LYS A 444 11.17 9.57 -5.58
C LYS A 444 11.46 10.35 -4.31
N GLY A 445 10.45 10.60 -3.49
CA GLY A 445 10.66 11.26 -2.19
C GLY A 445 9.41 11.87 -1.60
N PHE A 446 9.62 12.83 -0.71
CA PHE A 446 8.58 13.68 -0.13
C PHE A 446 8.49 14.96 -0.97
N LEU A 447 7.62 14.94 -1.96
CA LEU A 447 7.54 15.94 -3.01
C LEU A 447 6.36 16.91 -2.85
N ILE A 448 5.46 16.67 -1.93
CA ILE A 448 4.26 17.49 -1.69
C ILE A 448 4.20 17.90 -0.23
N GLU A 449 4.00 19.19 0.02
CA GLU A 449 3.68 19.71 1.36
C GLU A 449 2.43 19.03 1.91
N ASP A 450 2.39 18.80 3.20
CA ASP A 450 1.27 18.15 3.92
C ASP A 450 0.95 16.71 3.47
N LEU A 451 1.80 16.09 2.64
CA LEU A 451 1.69 14.69 2.26
C LEU A 451 2.79 13.86 2.91
N ASP A 452 2.50 13.26 4.04
CA ASP A 452 3.43 12.41 4.79
C ASP A 452 3.54 11.00 4.16
N GLN A 453 3.82 10.95 2.86
CA GLN A 453 3.95 9.72 2.07
C GLN A 453 5.02 9.89 1.00
N VAL A 454 5.74 8.82 0.73
CA VAL A 454 6.64 8.76 -0.43
C VAL A 454 5.82 8.78 -1.71
N CYS A 455 6.17 9.65 -2.62
CA CYS A 455 5.58 9.76 -3.94
C CYS A 455 6.65 9.81 -5.03
N TRP A 456 6.22 9.58 -6.23
CA TRP A 456 7.00 9.75 -7.45
C TRP A 456 6.47 10.96 -8.18
N GLY A 457 7.37 11.84 -8.58
CA GLY A 457 7.02 13.07 -9.29
C GLY A 457 8.02 13.39 -10.38
N ARG A 458 7.63 14.28 -11.28
CA ARG A 458 8.52 14.76 -12.33
C ARG A 458 9.58 15.69 -11.75
N LYS A 459 10.79 15.54 -12.22
CA LYS A 459 11.93 16.36 -11.79
C LYS A 459 11.70 17.85 -12.03
N ASN A 460 11.00 18.21 -13.10
CA ASN A 460 10.78 19.60 -13.54
C ASN A 460 9.35 20.08 -13.27
N LEU A 461 8.68 19.54 -12.25
CA LEU A 461 7.28 19.86 -11.95
C LEU A 461 7.02 21.37 -11.77
N LEU A 462 7.92 22.08 -11.08
CA LEU A 462 7.83 23.53 -10.87
C LEU A 462 7.90 24.31 -12.18
N GLU A 463 8.83 23.95 -13.05
CA GLU A 463 9.01 24.60 -14.36
C GLU A 463 7.80 24.35 -15.23
N GLU A 464 7.32 23.10 -15.32
CA GLU A 464 6.10 22.77 -16.07
C GLU A 464 4.89 23.53 -15.54
N ALA A 465 4.78 23.75 -14.23
CA ALA A 465 3.62 24.39 -13.62
C ALA A 465 3.59 25.92 -13.81
N GLN A 466 4.73 26.56 -14.08
CA GLN A 466 4.80 28.01 -14.29
C GLN A 466 4.03 28.44 -15.55
N ASP A 467 4.04 27.64 -16.60
CA ASP A 467 3.40 27.93 -17.87
C ASP A 467 1.92 27.51 -17.92
N ILE A 468 1.41 26.91 -16.83
CA ILE A 468 0.01 26.44 -16.79
C ILE A 468 -0.93 27.62 -16.54
N PRO A 469 -1.94 27.83 -17.40
CA PRO A 469 -2.93 28.86 -17.20
C PRO A 469 -3.74 28.64 -15.90
N PRO A 470 -4.40 29.68 -15.38
CA PRO A 470 -5.26 29.54 -14.20
C PRO A 470 -6.31 28.44 -14.42
N ILE A 471 -6.50 27.63 -13.38
CA ILE A 471 -7.50 26.56 -13.38
C ILE A 471 -8.87 27.18 -13.04
N ARG A 472 -9.87 26.88 -13.85
CA ARG A 472 -11.25 27.29 -13.57
C ARG A 472 -11.80 26.60 -12.31
N ASP A 473 -12.81 27.20 -11.72
CA ASP A 473 -13.62 26.55 -10.68
C ASP A 473 -14.47 25.43 -11.34
N PHE A 474 -14.52 24.23 -10.75
CA PHE A 474 -15.30 23.11 -11.30
C PHE A 474 -15.67 22.07 -10.24
N VAL A 475 -16.58 21.18 -10.63
CA VAL A 475 -16.95 20.00 -9.85
C VAL A 475 -16.42 18.75 -10.57
N LEU A 476 -15.67 17.92 -9.84
CA LEU A 476 -15.19 16.63 -10.31
C LEU A 476 -16.18 15.54 -9.85
N PRO A 477 -16.87 14.86 -10.78
CA PRO A 477 -17.80 13.80 -10.41
C PRO A 477 -17.05 12.52 -10.00
N PRO A 478 -17.64 11.65 -9.17
CA PRO A 478 -17.02 10.38 -8.77
C PRO A 478 -16.88 9.38 -9.94
N SER A 479 -17.55 9.63 -11.05
CA SER A 479 -17.45 8.89 -12.31
C SER A 479 -16.22 9.26 -13.16
N ASP A 480 -15.57 10.37 -12.83
CA ASP A 480 -14.41 10.85 -13.59
C ASP A 480 -13.21 9.88 -13.44
N PRO A 481 -12.46 9.60 -14.52
CA PRO A 481 -11.29 8.72 -14.49
C PRO A 481 -10.24 9.09 -13.45
N ILE A 482 -10.04 10.38 -13.14
CA ILE A 482 -9.05 10.82 -12.14
C ILE A 482 -9.62 10.90 -10.71
N ALA A 483 -10.93 10.72 -10.50
CA ALA A 483 -11.53 10.81 -9.17
C ALA A 483 -10.85 9.87 -8.13
N PRO A 484 -10.40 8.64 -8.48
CA PRO A 484 -9.68 7.77 -7.54
C PRO A 484 -8.37 8.36 -7.01
N TYR A 485 -7.71 9.26 -7.74
CA TYR A 485 -6.52 9.97 -7.28
C TYR A 485 -6.79 10.77 -6.00
N PHE A 486 -7.97 11.38 -5.90
CA PHE A 486 -8.39 12.22 -4.77
C PHE A 486 -9.08 11.47 -3.64
N SER A 487 -9.09 10.13 -3.65
CA SER A 487 -9.81 9.33 -2.65
C SER A 487 -9.34 9.56 -1.21
N ASP A 488 -8.05 9.83 -1.01
CA ASP A 488 -7.51 10.11 0.33
C ASP A 488 -7.95 11.50 0.82
N ILE A 489 -7.92 12.51 -0.05
CA ILE A 489 -8.45 13.87 0.25
C ILE A 489 -9.94 13.80 0.60
N LEU A 490 -10.73 13.06 -0.19
CA LEU A 490 -12.16 12.86 0.09
C LEU A 490 -12.41 12.29 1.48
N LYS A 491 -11.62 11.29 1.86
CA LYS A 491 -11.76 10.61 3.15
C LYS A 491 -11.26 11.45 4.32
N GLU A 492 -10.08 12.04 4.19
CA GLU A 492 -9.38 12.74 5.28
C GLU A 492 -9.93 14.15 5.51
N LYS A 493 -10.16 14.91 4.44
CA LYS A 493 -10.63 16.29 4.53
C LYS A 493 -12.15 16.41 4.66
N PHE A 494 -12.91 15.51 4.01
CA PHE A 494 -14.37 15.62 3.91
C PHE A 494 -15.16 14.44 4.48
N GLY A 495 -14.50 13.36 4.92
CA GLY A 495 -15.15 12.20 5.54
C GLY A 495 -15.91 11.29 4.57
N PHE A 496 -15.75 11.45 3.24
CA PHE A 496 -16.49 10.69 2.23
C PHE A 496 -15.63 9.59 1.59
N GLY A 497 -16.22 8.41 1.37
CA GLY A 497 -15.57 7.34 0.59
C GLY A 497 -15.70 7.55 -0.93
N SER A 498 -16.80 8.16 -1.38
CA SER A 498 -17.06 8.52 -2.78
C SER A 498 -18.03 9.71 -2.79
N ALA A 499 -17.67 10.78 -3.48
CA ALA A 499 -18.46 12.00 -3.56
C ALA A 499 -18.02 12.85 -4.76
N TYR A 500 -18.80 13.87 -5.10
CA TYR A 500 -18.40 14.95 -5.97
C TYR A 500 -17.43 15.86 -5.22
N LEU A 501 -16.31 16.24 -5.84
CA LEU A 501 -15.34 17.20 -5.30
C LEU A 501 -15.50 18.57 -5.98
N VAL A 502 -15.50 19.63 -5.18
CA VAL A 502 -15.59 21.01 -5.66
C VAL A 502 -14.21 21.63 -5.57
N PHE A 503 -13.69 22.07 -6.71
CA PHE A 503 -12.39 22.72 -6.82
C PHE A 503 -12.54 24.21 -7.10
N LYS A 504 -11.68 24.98 -6.44
CA LYS A 504 -11.50 26.40 -6.69
C LYS A 504 -10.00 26.70 -6.83
N ASN A 505 -9.58 27.24 -7.96
CA ASN A 505 -8.16 27.45 -8.27
C ASN A 505 -7.29 26.22 -7.98
N ALA A 506 -7.73 25.04 -8.41
CA ALA A 506 -7.10 23.74 -8.15
C ALA A 506 -7.19 23.21 -6.70
N GLU A 507 -7.66 23.99 -5.73
CA GLU A 507 -7.81 23.54 -4.34
C GLU A 507 -9.17 22.86 -4.13
N PRO A 508 -9.24 21.67 -3.49
CA PRO A 508 -10.49 21.03 -3.11
C PRO A 508 -11.09 21.71 -1.90
N ILE A 509 -12.19 22.46 -2.10
CA ILE A 509 -12.83 23.32 -1.09
C ILE A 509 -14.13 22.78 -0.51
N ALA A 510 -14.76 21.81 -1.19
CA ALA A 510 -15.96 21.14 -0.70
C ALA A 510 -16.15 19.77 -1.35
N ALA A 511 -16.99 18.94 -0.75
CA ALA A 511 -17.45 17.69 -1.33
C ALA A 511 -18.94 17.47 -1.03
N PHE A 512 -19.65 16.74 -1.91
CA PHE A 512 -21.05 16.39 -1.70
C PHE A 512 -21.43 15.04 -2.28
N LYS A 513 -22.40 14.37 -1.65
CA LYS A 513 -23.06 13.19 -2.20
C LYS A 513 -24.37 13.59 -2.84
N ALA A 514 -24.62 13.09 -4.04
CA ALA A 514 -25.86 13.33 -4.75
C ALA A 514 -26.36 12.07 -5.45
N ASN A 515 -27.68 11.95 -5.52
CA ASN A 515 -28.36 11.03 -6.42
C ASN A 515 -28.78 11.78 -7.67
N THR A 516 -28.46 11.23 -8.83
CA THR A 516 -28.87 11.78 -10.13
C THR A 516 -29.97 10.89 -10.71
N ARG A 517 -31.24 11.28 -10.50
CA ARG A 517 -32.40 10.57 -11.05
C ARG A 517 -33.36 11.58 -11.66
N ASN A 518 -34.03 11.17 -12.74
CA ASN A 518 -35.05 12.00 -13.42
C ASN A 518 -34.55 13.40 -13.78
N ASN A 519 -33.29 13.53 -14.22
CA ASN A 519 -32.64 14.80 -14.55
C ASN A 519 -32.60 15.80 -13.38
N ILE A 520 -32.53 15.32 -12.14
CA ILE A 520 -32.39 16.12 -10.94
C ILE A 520 -31.11 15.71 -10.22
N ILE A 521 -30.34 16.68 -9.72
CA ILE A 521 -29.23 16.45 -8.78
C ILE A 521 -29.77 16.62 -7.38
N ASP A 522 -30.03 15.50 -6.69
CA ASP A 522 -30.55 15.47 -5.33
C ASP A 522 -29.41 15.28 -4.33
N ILE A 523 -28.97 16.39 -3.72
CA ILE A 523 -27.84 16.41 -2.78
C ILE A 523 -28.28 15.92 -1.41
N LYS A 524 -27.64 14.85 -0.94
CA LYS A 524 -27.93 14.16 0.30
C LYS A 524 -27.00 14.56 1.44
N ASP A 525 -25.77 14.93 1.11
CA ASP A 525 -24.73 15.24 2.08
C ASP A 525 -23.78 16.27 1.48
N TYR A 526 -23.28 17.21 2.29
CA TYR A 526 -22.41 18.30 1.84
C TYR A 526 -21.45 18.71 2.95
N GLU A 527 -20.17 18.76 2.63
CA GLU A 527 -19.12 19.25 3.50
C GLU A 527 -18.35 20.35 2.77
N GLY A 528 -18.32 21.56 3.34
CA GLY A 528 -17.64 22.71 2.74
C GLY A 528 -18.30 24.05 3.05
N SER A 529 -17.71 25.12 2.51
CA SER A 529 -18.18 26.49 2.74
C SER A 529 -19.39 26.89 1.87
N GLU A 530 -20.16 27.86 2.31
CA GLU A 530 -21.25 28.45 1.52
C GLU A 530 -20.74 29.04 0.18
N LYS A 531 -19.48 29.49 0.13
CA LYS A 531 -18.86 30.02 -1.10
C LYS A 531 -18.71 28.97 -2.18
N ALA A 532 -18.45 27.73 -1.80
CA ALA A 532 -18.35 26.61 -2.75
C ALA A 532 -19.71 26.23 -3.36
N TRP A 533 -20.81 26.56 -2.69
CA TRP A 533 -22.16 26.28 -3.16
C TRP A 533 -22.49 26.98 -4.50
N ARG A 534 -21.89 28.12 -4.78
CA ARG A 534 -22.03 28.79 -6.10
C ARG A 534 -21.52 27.89 -7.22
N ILE A 535 -20.37 27.25 -7.03
CA ILE A 535 -19.76 26.35 -8.02
C ILE A 535 -20.67 25.13 -8.24
N VAL A 536 -21.30 24.61 -7.20
CA VAL A 536 -22.28 23.50 -7.30
C VAL A 536 -23.51 23.91 -8.12
N LYS A 537 -23.99 25.14 -7.98
CA LYS A 537 -25.11 25.67 -8.78
C LYS A 537 -24.71 25.83 -10.25
N GLU A 538 -23.53 26.37 -10.53
CA GLU A 538 -22.99 26.52 -11.87
C GLU A 538 -22.85 25.14 -12.54
N PHE A 539 -22.35 24.12 -11.83
CA PHE A 539 -22.28 22.74 -12.30
C PHE A 539 -23.67 22.18 -12.65
N ALA A 540 -24.68 22.36 -11.79
CA ALA A 540 -26.03 21.88 -12.05
C ALA A 540 -26.65 22.59 -13.28
N TRP A 541 -26.42 23.89 -13.42
CA TRP A 541 -26.87 24.65 -14.58
C TRP A 541 -26.20 24.21 -15.88
N GLU A 542 -24.89 23.97 -15.87
CA GLU A 542 -24.14 23.45 -17.01
C GLU A 542 -24.67 22.08 -17.49
N HIS A 543 -25.12 21.24 -16.56
CA HIS A 543 -25.73 19.95 -16.87
C HIS A 543 -27.22 20.02 -17.18
N GLN A 544 -27.83 21.22 -17.11
CA GLN A 544 -29.28 21.43 -17.28
C GLN A 544 -30.13 20.59 -16.32
N MET A 545 -29.64 20.39 -15.09
CA MET A 545 -30.29 19.60 -14.05
C MET A 545 -30.63 20.47 -12.84
N PRO A 546 -31.92 20.58 -12.46
CA PRO A 546 -32.30 21.27 -11.22
C PRO A 546 -31.62 20.66 -10.00
N LEU A 547 -31.18 21.52 -9.08
CA LEU A 547 -30.72 21.09 -7.76
C LEU A 547 -31.89 20.91 -6.81
N HIS A 548 -31.88 19.78 -6.09
CA HIS A 548 -32.75 19.54 -4.96
C HIS A 548 -31.91 19.26 -3.71
N THR A 549 -32.24 19.88 -2.59
CA THR A 549 -31.61 19.64 -1.29
C THR A 549 -32.44 20.13 -0.14
N ASP A 550 -32.44 19.39 0.96
CA ASP A 550 -33.01 19.78 2.25
C ASP A 550 -31.93 20.20 3.27
N LEU A 551 -30.66 20.25 2.82
CA LEU A 551 -29.52 20.57 3.68
C LEU A 551 -29.53 22.05 4.13
N ARG A 552 -28.95 22.30 5.31
CA ARG A 552 -28.76 23.62 5.88
C ARG A 552 -27.29 23.82 6.25
N ILE A 553 -26.75 24.98 5.90
CA ILE A 553 -25.41 25.42 6.36
C ILE A 553 -25.61 26.64 7.26
N GLY A 554 -25.04 26.60 8.47
CA GLY A 554 -25.20 27.70 9.43
C GLY A 554 -26.66 28.01 9.77
N GLY A 555 -27.57 27.02 9.74
CA GLY A 555 -29.00 27.17 9.98
C GLY A 555 -29.83 27.64 8.78
N LYS A 556 -29.21 28.08 7.68
CA LYS A 556 -29.90 28.50 6.44
C LYS A 556 -30.01 27.34 5.47
N ARG A 557 -31.19 27.14 4.88
CA ARG A 557 -31.39 26.13 3.81
C ARG A 557 -30.58 26.54 2.60
N LEU A 558 -29.82 25.56 2.04
CA LEU A 558 -29.16 25.75 0.77
C LEU A 558 -30.22 25.87 -0.35
N LYS A 559 -30.19 26.95 -1.11
CA LYS A 559 -31.11 27.24 -2.21
C LYS A 559 -30.34 27.37 -3.51
#